data_4ca6359db1c619b636c505c2fc6cb40b
#
_entry.id   4ca6359db1c619b636c505c2fc6cb40b
#
_cell.length_a   1.000
_cell.length_b   1.000
_cell.length_c   1.000
_cell.angle_alpha   90.00
_cell.angle_beta   90.00
_cell.angle_gamma   90.00
#
_symmetry.space_group_name_H-M   'P 1'
#
loop_
_entity.id
_entity.type
_entity.pdbx_description
1 polymer ?
#
loop_
_entity_poly.entity_id
_entity_poly.type
_entity_poly.pdbx_seq_one_letter_code
_entity_poly.pdbx_strand_id
1 'polypeptide(L)'
;DIGRANQAVSKASSPVRERITRFDVNWNIIAWPGTRWAKRVFPNLEEGEAQRQLAKAIFQASRLEGKDPIENWNLHNKNLRERTNWLNAQNFAALHFYGDGTDLKVGLADGHEWMGGASKARNGVVCNPNIPSEEVFTTPHAFKVNGYVKSTKPLSHQGTLIEDISVVFENGKITEAKASK
;
A
#
# COMPACT_ATOMS: atom_id res chain seq x y z
N ASP A 1 -17.19 -15.85 15.76
CA ASP A 1 -16.89 -15.68 14.34
C ASP A 1 -16.17 -14.35 14.14
N ILE A 2 -14.87 -14.45 13.78
CA ILE A 2 -13.98 -13.29 13.58
C ILE A 2 -14.54 -12.34 12.48
N GLY A 3 -15.17 -12.90 11.46
CA GLY A 3 -15.75 -12.09 10.36
C GLY A 3 -16.87 -11.16 10.85
N ARG A 4 -17.76 -11.64 11.70
CA ARG A 4 -18.84 -10.82 12.28
C ARG A 4 -18.30 -9.76 13.24
N ALA A 5 -17.30 -10.12 14.06
CA ALA A 5 -16.64 -9.16 14.94
C ALA A 5 -15.97 -8.04 14.14
N ASN A 6 -15.24 -8.38 13.08
CA ASN A 6 -14.61 -7.41 12.19
C ASN A 6 -15.62 -6.52 11.48
N GLN A 7 -16.76 -7.06 11.04
CA GLN A 7 -17.85 -6.27 10.44
C GLN A 7 -18.45 -5.29 11.45
N ALA A 8 -18.71 -5.72 12.69
CA ALA A 8 -19.23 -4.85 13.73
C ALA A 8 -18.28 -3.71 14.08
N VAL A 9 -16.99 -4.02 14.26
CA VAL A 9 -15.93 -3.01 14.48
C VAL A 9 -15.83 -2.06 13.28
N SER A 10 -15.88 -2.60 12.06
CA SER A 10 -15.85 -1.82 10.83
C SER A 10 -17.02 -0.84 10.74
N LYS A 11 -18.23 -1.26 11.09
CA LYS A 11 -19.41 -0.39 11.13
C LYS A 11 -19.31 0.67 12.22
N ALA A 12 -18.91 0.28 13.42
CA ALA A 12 -18.77 1.21 14.55
C ALA A 12 -17.69 2.27 14.31
N SER A 13 -16.59 1.92 13.60
CA SER A 13 -15.49 2.83 13.30
C SER A 13 -15.68 3.65 12.01
N SER A 14 -16.82 3.48 11.29
CA SER A 14 -17.05 4.20 10.02
C SER A 14 -16.89 5.72 10.12
N PRO A 15 -17.43 6.42 11.14
CA PRO A 15 -17.28 7.88 11.24
C PRO A 15 -15.82 8.33 11.37
N VAL A 16 -14.99 7.55 12.08
CA VAL A 16 -13.56 7.83 12.22
C VAL A 16 -12.84 7.58 10.89
N ARG A 17 -13.15 6.47 10.21
CA ARG A 17 -12.56 6.17 8.90
C ARG A 17 -12.92 7.21 7.84
N GLU A 18 -14.13 7.74 7.85
CA GLU A 18 -14.52 8.81 6.94
C GLU A 18 -13.66 10.06 7.14
N ARG A 19 -13.38 10.45 8.39
CA ARG A 19 -12.49 11.57 8.68
C ARG A 19 -11.05 11.30 8.23
N ILE A 20 -10.57 10.07 8.41
CA ILE A 20 -9.26 9.63 7.93
C ILE A 20 -9.22 9.68 6.39
N THR A 21 -10.23 9.12 5.71
CA THR A 21 -10.30 9.10 4.24
C THR A 21 -10.37 10.51 3.63
N ARG A 22 -11.10 11.44 4.28
CA ARG A 22 -11.15 12.85 3.88
C ARG A 22 -9.89 13.63 4.25
N PHE A 23 -8.99 12.99 4.97
CA PHE A 23 -7.79 13.60 5.50
C PHE A 23 -8.07 14.83 6.41
N ASP A 24 -9.20 14.79 7.13
CA ASP A 24 -9.60 15.83 8.05
C ASP A 24 -8.66 15.92 9.26
N VAL A 25 -8.05 14.81 9.64
CA VAL A 25 -7.10 14.66 10.74
C VAL A 25 -5.82 13.99 10.26
N ASN A 26 -4.70 14.31 10.88
CA ASN A 26 -3.47 13.56 10.68
C ASN A 26 -3.60 12.17 11.29
N TRP A 27 -2.99 11.18 10.65
CA TRP A 27 -3.00 9.79 11.08
C TRP A 27 -1.73 9.07 10.64
N ASN A 28 -1.47 7.94 11.26
CA ASN A 28 -0.32 7.11 10.91
C ASN A 28 -0.65 5.64 11.15
N ILE A 29 -0.15 4.77 10.25
CA ILE A 29 -0.16 3.33 10.40
C ILE A 29 1.28 2.86 10.42
N ILE A 30 1.61 2.06 11.44
CA ILE A 30 2.92 1.43 11.63
C ILE A 30 2.77 -0.08 11.81
N ALA A 31 3.83 -0.82 11.51
CA ALA A 31 3.91 -2.23 11.85
C ALA A 31 4.35 -2.41 13.30
N TRP A 32 3.79 -3.42 13.99
CA TRP A 32 4.18 -3.79 15.34
C TRP A 32 4.65 -5.25 15.37
N PRO A 33 5.81 -5.59 16.00
CA PRO A 33 6.38 -6.92 16.00
C PRO A 33 5.65 -7.85 17.01
N GLY A 34 4.42 -8.24 16.68
CA GLY A 34 3.64 -9.17 17.50
C GLY A 34 4.24 -10.57 17.51
N THR A 35 4.11 -11.28 18.64
CA THR A 35 4.69 -12.62 18.89
C THR A 35 4.32 -13.63 17.80
N ARG A 36 3.02 -13.72 17.46
CA ARG A 36 2.55 -14.67 16.44
C ARG A 36 3.15 -14.40 15.06
N TRP A 37 3.29 -13.13 14.68
CA TRP A 37 3.92 -12.75 13.44
C TRP A 37 5.42 -13.07 13.48
N ALA A 38 6.09 -12.72 14.56
CA ALA A 38 7.51 -13.00 14.73
C ALA A 38 7.83 -14.51 14.60
N LYS A 39 7.06 -15.37 15.25
CA LYS A 39 7.20 -16.83 15.13
C LYS A 39 6.86 -17.36 13.74
N ARG A 40 6.00 -16.69 13.00
CA ARG A 40 5.70 -17.06 11.61
C ARG A 40 6.85 -16.73 10.65
N VAL A 41 7.53 -15.61 10.90
CA VAL A 41 8.67 -15.16 10.06
C VAL A 41 9.96 -15.90 10.46
N PHE A 42 10.15 -16.12 11.75
CA PHE A 42 11.34 -16.77 12.31
C PHE A 42 10.94 -18.02 13.14
N PRO A 43 10.48 -19.10 12.49
CA PRO A 43 9.91 -20.26 13.18
C PRO A 43 10.91 -20.99 14.08
N ASN A 44 12.19 -20.95 13.72
CA ASN A 44 13.27 -21.68 14.41
C ASN A 44 13.90 -20.90 15.56
N LEU A 45 13.53 -19.63 15.78
CA LEU A 45 14.06 -18.83 16.89
C LEU A 45 13.15 -18.93 18.12
N GLU A 46 13.72 -18.78 19.31
CA GLU A 46 12.95 -18.58 20.53
C GLU A 46 12.07 -17.32 20.39
N GLU A 47 10.94 -17.30 21.11
CA GLU A 47 9.91 -16.27 20.95
C GLU A 47 10.45 -14.85 21.09
N GLY A 48 11.20 -14.59 22.16
CA GLY A 48 11.79 -13.27 22.41
C GLY A 48 12.83 -12.87 21.37
N GLU A 49 13.61 -13.84 20.87
CA GLU A 49 14.57 -13.57 19.77
C GLU A 49 13.86 -13.33 18.45
N ALA A 50 12.84 -14.11 18.13
CA ALA A 50 12.02 -13.92 16.96
C ALA A 50 11.39 -12.50 16.92
N GLN A 51 10.88 -12.02 18.07
CA GLN A 51 10.35 -10.67 18.20
C GLN A 51 11.44 -9.60 17.98
N ARG A 52 12.62 -9.76 18.55
CA ARG A 52 13.74 -8.82 18.34
C ARG A 52 14.15 -8.76 16.87
N GLN A 53 14.25 -9.90 16.21
CA GLN A 53 14.60 -9.96 14.78
C GLN A 53 13.51 -9.33 13.90
N LEU A 54 12.24 -9.56 14.21
CA LEU A 54 11.14 -8.91 13.49
C LEU A 54 11.13 -7.39 13.72
N ALA A 55 11.35 -6.94 14.97
CA ALA A 55 11.46 -5.51 15.27
C ALA A 55 12.61 -4.86 14.48
N LYS A 56 13.76 -5.51 14.42
CA LYS A 56 14.90 -5.04 13.62
C LYS A 56 14.54 -4.91 12.14
N ALA A 57 13.91 -5.93 11.57
CA ALA A 57 13.46 -5.90 10.16
C ALA A 57 12.45 -4.77 9.90
N ILE A 58 11.50 -4.55 10.82
CA ILE A 58 10.53 -3.44 10.76
C ILE A 58 11.26 -2.10 10.81
N PHE A 59 12.22 -1.91 11.70
CA PHE A 59 12.98 -0.67 11.83
C PHE A 59 13.82 -0.39 10.58
N GLN A 60 14.45 -1.41 10.00
CA GLN A 60 15.16 -1.29 8.72
C GLN A 60 14.22 -0.86 7.60
N ALA A 61 13.11 -1.57 7.42
CA ALA A 61 12.12 -1.24 6.40
C ALA A 61 11.53 0.16 6.59
N SER A 62 11.39 0.60 7.85
CA SER A 62 10.84 1.91 8.22
C SER A 62 11.88 3.04 8.26
N ARG A 63 13.12 2.80 7.85
CA ARG A 63 14.22 3.81 7.86
C ARG A 63 14.53 4.39 9.23
N LEU A 64 14.33 3.59 10.29
CA LEU A 64 14.60 4.02 11.66
C LEU A 64 16.03 3.70 12.11
N GLU A 65 16.84 3.08 11.25
CA GLU A 65 18.24 2.79 11.53
C GLU A 65 19.13 4.01 11.24
N GLY A 66 20.25 4.06 11.95
CA GLY A 66 21.24 5.14 11.81
C GLY A 66 21.11 6.18 12.92
N LYS A 67 21.78 7.31 12.71
CA LYS A 67 21.92 8.35 13.74
C LYS A 67 20.70 9.26 13.85
N ASP A 68 19.98 9.46 12.74
CA ASP A 68 18.84 10.39 12.68
C ASP A 68 17.71 9.85 11.78
N PRO A 69 16.74 9.13 12.34
CA PRO A 69 15.57 8.66 11.62
C PRO A 69 14.72 9.80 11.02
N ILE A 70 14.72 10.98 11.63
CA ILE A 70 13.96 12.14 11.14
C ILE A 70 14.57 12.62 9.83
N GLU A 71 15.90 12.74 9.78
CA GLU A 71 16.61 13.14 8.56
C GLU A 71 16.43 12.10 7.45
N ASN A 72 16.48 10.80 7.78
CA ASN A 72 16.18 9.74 6.81
C ASN A 72 14.80 9.92 6.17
N TRP A 73 13.79 10.24 6.97
CA TRP A 73 12.44 10.49 6.47
C TRP A 73 12.31 11.80 5.72
N ASN A 74 13.01 12.86 6.12
CA ASN A 74 13.05 14.12 5.38
C ASN A 74 13.62 13.92 3.98
N LEU A 75 14.73 13.18 3.86
CA LEU A 75 15.33 12.84 2.58
C LEU A 75 14.40 11.96 1.74
N HIS A 76 13.79 10.95 2.35
CA HIS A 76 12.86 10.07 1.64
C HIS A 76 11.63 10.82 1.12
N ASN A 77 11.01 11.66 1.94
CA ASN A 77 9.89 12.51 1.54
C ASN A 77 10.27 13.49 0.42
N LYS A 78 11.49 14.02 0.44
CA LYS A 78 12.02 14.84 -0.65
C LYS A 78 12.08 14.04 -1.96
N ASN A 79 12.64 12.84 -1.93
CA ASN A 79 12.75 11.97 -3.10
C ASN A 79 11.37 11.60 -3.67
N LEU A 80 10.41 11.28 -2.82
CA LEU A 80 9.04 10.98 -3.27
C LEU A 80 8.37 12.21 -3.90
N ARG A 81 8.59 13.39 -3.34
CA ARG A 81 8.07 14.65 -3.88
C ARG A 81 8.70 14.99 -5.23
N GLU A 82 9.98 14.77 -5.42
CA GLU A 82 10.65 14.96 -6.71
C GLU A 82 10.06 14.03 -7.77
N ARG A 83 9.77 12.78 -7.42
CA ARG A 83 9.10 11.82 -8.32
C ARG A 83 7.67 12.26 -8.66
N THR A 84 6.87 12.67 -7.69
CA THR A 84 5.51 13.15 -7.94
C THR A 84 5.50 14.40 -8.80
N ASN A 85 6.40 15.36 -8.55
CA ASN A 85 6.54 16.57 -9.35
C ASN A 85 6.90 16.24 -10.80
N TRP A 86 7.83 15.33 -11.02
CA TRP A 86 8.21 14.89 -12.35
C TRP A 86 7.03 14.22 -13.09
N LEU A 87 6.33 13.28 -12.42
CA LEU A 87 5.18 12.58 -13.00
C LEU A 87 4.03 13.53 -13.32
N ASN A 88 3.76 14.51 -12.45
CA ASN A 88 2.74 15.54 -12.70
C ASN A 88 3.12 16.42 -13.89
N ALA A 89 4.40 16.75 -14.06
CA ALA A 89 4.86 17.53 -15.20
C ALA A 89 4.75 16.77 -16.53
N GLN A 90 4.85 15.43 -16.54
CA GLN A 90 4.68 14.61 -17.75
C GLN A 90 3.23 14.51 -18.21
N ASN A 91 2.27 14.59 -17.29
CA ASN A 91 0.83 14.47 -17.55
C ASN A 91 0.48 13.26 -18.44
N PHE A 92 0.99 12.08 -18.10
CA PHE A 92 0.76 10.87 -18.87
C PHE A 92 -0.73 10.51 -18.95
N ALA A 93 -1.21 10.12 -20.12
CA ALA A 93 -2.59 9.68 -20.29
C ALA A 93 -2.84 8.24 -19.82
N ALA A 94 -1.79 7.41 -19.74
CA ALA A 94 -1.88 6.01 -19.33
C ALA A 94 -0.53 5.47 -18.87
N LEU A 95 -0.59 4.36 -18.14
CA LEU A 95 0.56 3.51 -17.80
C LEU A 95 0.43 2.19 -18.59
N HIS A 96 1.55 1.66 -19.04
CA HIS A 96 1.62 0.32 -19.63
C HIS A 96 2.53 -0.54 -18.77
N PHE A 97 1.93 -1.55 -18.13
CA PHE A 97 2.63 -2.57 -17.38
C PHE A 97 2.90 -3.75 -18.30
N TYR A 98 4.16 -4.06 -18.52
CA TYR A 98 4.58 -5.14 -19.40
C TYR A 98 5.64 -6.01 -18.72
N GLY A 99 5.47 -7.33 -18.79
CA GLY A 99 6.39 -8.30 -18.21
C GLY A 99 5.85 -9.72 -18.29
N ASP A 100 6.52 -10.67 -17.65
CA ASP A 100 6.06 -12.06 -17.64
C ASP A 100 4.67 -12.17 -17.00
N GLY A 101 3.71 -12.72 -17.76
CA GLY A 101 2.32 -12.85 -17.33
C GLY A 101 1.54 -11.53 -17.24
N THR A 102 2.08 -10.42 -17.74
CA THR A 102 1.41 -9.12 -17.66
C THR A 102 1.58 -8.33 -18.95
N ASP A 103 0.47 -7.89 -19.50
CA ASP A 103 0.36 -6.86 -20.55
C ASP A 103 -0.92 -6.07 -20.26
N LEU A 104 -0.78 -5.01 -19.45
CA LEU A 104 -1.90 -4.24 -18.92
C LEU A 104 -1.71 -2.75 -19.18
N LYS A 105 -2.63 -2.15 -19.93
CA LYS A 105 -2.69 -0.72 -20.13
C LYS A 105 -3.75 -0.10 -19.21
N VAL A 106 -3.34 0.84 -18.37
CA VAL A 106 -4.19 1.53 -17.41
C VAL A 106 -4.26 3.00 -17.77
N GLY A 107 -5.39 3.45 -18.30
CA GLY A 107 -5.65 4.87 -18.54
C GLY A 107 -5.79 5.61 -17.21
N LEU A 108 -5.28 6.83 -17.15
CA LEU A 108 -5.37 7.69 -15.98
C LEU A 108 -6.61 8.60 -16.08
N ALA A 109 -7.15 8.99 -14.92
CA ALA A 109 -8.30 9.89 -14.86
C ALA A 109 -7.92 11.28 -15.40
N ASP A 110 -8.86 11.97 -16.01
CA ASP A 110 -8.64 13.34 -16.46
C ASP A 110 -8.39 14.24 -15.24
N GLY A 111 -7.33 15.05 -15.28
CA GLY A 111 -6.91 15.89 -14.15
C GLY A 111 -6.35 15.11 -12.95
N HIS A 112 -5.88 13.89 -13.15
CA HIS A 112 -5.21 13.14 -12.08
C HIS A 112 -3.97 13.87 -11.57
N GLU A 113 -3.70 13.68 -10.29
CA GLU A 113 -2.49 14.15 -9.64
C GLU A 113 -1.73 12.98 -9.04
N TRP A 114 -0.41 12.99 -9.19
CA TRP A 114 0.47 12.05 -8.49
C TRP A 114 0.76 12.56 -7.10
N MET A 115 0.59 11.69 -6.11
CA MET A 115 0.80 11.95 -4.69
C MET A 115 1.75 10.91 -4.09
N GLY A 116 2.37 11.21 -2.96
CA GLY A 116 3.23 10.29 -2.23
C GLY A 116 4.01 10.97 -1.12
N GLY A 117 4.49 10.19 -0.15
CA GLY A 117 5.24 10.69 0.99
C GLY A 117 4.37 11.46 2.00
N ALA A 118 4.99 12.47 2.62
CA ALA A 118 4.30 13.31 3.59
C ALA A 118 3.20 14.16 2.94
N SER A 119 2.06 14.24 3.61
CA SER A 119 0.90 15.03 3.17
C SER A 119 0.39 15.90 4.31
N LYS A 120 -0.19 17.06 3.98
CA LYS A 120 -0.76 17.99 4.96
C LYS A 120 -2.25 17.68 5.13
N ALA A 121 -2.64 17.26 6.33
CA ALA A 121 -4.04 17.07 6.68
C ALA A 121 -4.80 18.41 6.77
N ARG A 122 -6.13 18.37 6.69
CA ARG A 122 -6.97 19.59 6.75
C ARG A 122 -6.85 20.35 8.08
N ASN A 123 -6.47 19.66 9.15
CA ASN A 123 -6.15 20.29 10.43
C ASN A 123 -4.79 21.04 10.45
N GLY A 124 -4.08 21.04 9.31
CA GLY A 124 -2.82 21.76 9.14
C GLY A 124 -1.56 20.96 9.48
N VAL A 125 -1.69 19.77 10.07
CA VAL A 125 -0.55 18.91 10.45
C VAL A 125 -0.02 18.15 9.25
N VAL A 126 1.30 18.21 9.03
CA VAL A 126 1.99 17.38 8.03
C VAL A 126 2.32 16.03 8.67
N CYS A 127 1.99 14.94 8.01
CA CYS A 127 2.26 13.60 8.50
C CYS A 127 2.56 12.63 7.34
N ASN A 128 3.21 11.52 7.69
CA ASN A 128 3.34 10.36 6.82
C ASN A 128 2.27 9.34 7.23
N PRO A 129 1.22 9.13 6.43
CA PRO A 129 0.11 8.23 6.79
C PRO A 129 0.55 6.78 6.97
N ASN A 130 1.52 6.32 6.18
CA ASN A 130 2.05 4.97 6.26
C ASN A 130 3.57 5.00 6.50
N ILE A 131 4.03 4.17 7.44
CA ILE A 131 5.45 3.94 7.71
C ILE A 131 5.67 2.42 7.76
N PRO A 132 6.43 1.84 6.81
CA PRO A 132 7.06 2.48 5.65
C PRO A 132 6.09 2.88 4.55
N SER A 133 6.52 3.77 3.65
CA SER A 133 5.84 4.11 2.41
C SER A 133 6.87 4.38 1.32
N GLU A 134 6.78 3.62 0.23
CA GLU A 134 7.73 3.67 -0.90
C GLU A 134 7.06 4.14 -2.18
N GLU A 135 5.76 4.34 -2.14
CA GLU A 135 4.96 4.54 -3.33
C GLU A 135 4.70 6.01 -3.66
N VAL A 136 4.55 6.24 -4.95
CA VAL A 136 3.82 7.36 -5.51
C VAL A 136 2.62 6.82 -6.26
N PHE A 137 1.48 7.45 -6.15
CA PHE A 137 0.21 6.91 -6.65
C PHE A 137 -0.64 8.00 -7.28
N THR A 138 -1.57 7.57 -8.14
CA THR A 138 -2.58 8.42 -8.74
C THR A 138 -3.84 7.61 -9.03
N THR A 139 -4.84 8.22 -9.66
CA THR A 139 -6.15 7.62 -9.89
C THR A 139 -6.28 7.09 -11.32
N PRO A 140 -6.58 5.78 -11.50
CA PRO A 140 -6.91 5.23 -12.81
C PRO A 140 -8.29 5.70 -13.29
N HIS A 141 -8.50 5.70 -14.60
CA HIS A 141 -9.82 5.93 -15.20
C HIS A 141 -10.62 4.61 -15.22
N ALA A 142 -11.82 4.64 -14.67
CA ALA A 142 -12.64 3.43 -14.47
C ALA A 142 -12.90 2.60 -15.73
N PHE A 143 -12.94 3.22 -16.92
CA PHE A 143 -13.26 2.54 -18.18
C PHE A 143 -12.08 2.43 -19.16
N LYS A 144 -10.88 2.84 -18.75
CA LYS A 144 -9.70 2.84 -19.64
C LYS A 144 -8.64 1.82 -19.15
N VAL A 145 -9.07 0.63 -18.75
CA VAL A 145 -8.17 -0.47 -18.34
C VAL A 145 -8.40 -1.64 -19.27
N ASN A 146 -7.33 -2.08 -19.98
CA ASN A 146 -7.40 -3.18 -20.93
C ASN A 146 -6.13 -4.03 -20.84
N GLY A 147 -6.29 -5.34 -21.01
CA GLY A 147 -5.20 -6.31 -21.00
C GLY A 147 -5.29 -7.30 -19.86
N TYR A 148 -4.20 -7.95 -19.53
CA TYR A 148 -4.14 -8.99 -18.52
C TYR A 148 -2.99 -8.81 -17.55
N VAL A 149 -3.17 -9.32 -16.35
CA VAL A 149 -2.16 -9.31 -15.29
C VAL A 149 -2.19 -10.60 -14.49
N LYS A 150 -1.01 -11.10 -14.14
CA LYS A 150 -0.83 -12.21 -13.21
C LYS A 150 -0.09 -11.75 -11.97
N SER A 151 -0.58 -12.13 -10.78
CA SER A 151 0.13 -11.85 -9.53
C SER A 151 1.42 -12.67 -9.44
N THR A 152 2.49 -12.03 -8.96
CA THR A 152 3.77 -12.69 -8.70
C THR A 152 3.91 -13.17 -7.26
N LYS A 153 2.95 -12.80 -6.40
CA LYS A 153 2.91 -13.16 -4.99
C LYS A 153 1.49 -13.50 -4.56
N PRO A 154 1.33 -14.37 -3.54
CA PRO A 154 0.01 -14.72 -3.03
C PRO A 154 -0.65 -13.53 -2.33
N LEU A 155 -1.99 -13.52 -2.34
CA LEU A 155 -2.83 -12.60 -1.56
C LEU A 155 -3.36 -13.30 -0.32
N SER A 156 -3.11 -12.73 0.85
CA SER A 156 -3.79 -13.13 2.08
C SER A 156 -5.05 -12.28 2.27
N HIS A 157 -6.23 -12.88 2.10
CA HIS A 157 -7.50 -12.19 2.24
C HIS A 157 -8.41 -12.91 3.25
N GLN A 158 -8.79 -12.25 4.33
CA GLN A 158 -9.68 -12.77 5.37
C GLN A 158 -9.26 -14.16 5.93
N GLY A 159 -7.95 -14.39 6.05
CA GLY A 159 -7.40 -15.64 6.54
C GLY A 159 -7.23 -16.74 5.49
N THR A 160 -7.60 -16.47 4.24
CA THR A 160 -7.38 -17.36 3.09
C THR A 160 -6.19 -16.89 2.28
N LEU A 161 -5.29 -17.82 1.94
CA LEU A 161 -4.20 -17.56 1.01
C LEU A 161 -4.69 -17.91 -0.41
N ILE A 162 -4.61 -16.93 -1.31
CA ILE A 162 -5.01 -17.03 -2.71
C ILE A 162 -3.77 -16.90 -3.57
N GLU A 163 -3.50 -17.85 -4.42
CA GLU A 163 -2.31 -17.92 -5.27
C GLU A 163 -2.68 -17.89 -6.77
N ASP A 164 -1.68 -17.63 -7.60
CA ASP A 164 -1.82 -17.66 -9.07
C ASP A 164 -2.98 -16.82 -9.62
N ILE A 165 -3.20 -15.67 -9.00
CA ILE A 165 -4.29 -14.77 -9.41
C ILE A 165 -3.95 -14.23 -10.81
N SER A 166 -4.84 -14.44 -11.76
CA SER A 166 -4.80 -13.81 -13.07
C SER A 166 -6.12 -13.14 -13.40
N VAL A 167 -6.05 -11.97 -14.01
CA VAL A 167 -7.22 -11.15 -14.31
C VAL A 167 -7.08 -10.57 -15.70
N VAL A 168 -8.19 -10.59 -16.46
CA VAL A 168 -8.32 -9.93 -17.77
C VAL A 168 -9.27 -8.76 -17.64
N PHE A 169 -8.85 -7.61 -18.18
CA PHE A 169 -9.64 -6.37 -18.19
C PHE A 169 -10.01 -5.98 -19.62
N GLU A 170 -11.27 -5.61 -19.81
CA GLU A 170 -11.79 -4.99 -21.01
C GLU A 170 -12.61 -3.75 -20.66
N ASN A 171 -12.18 -2.58 -21.11
CA ASN A 171 -12.83 -1.30 -20.84
C ASN A 171 -13.12 -1.08 -19.35
N GLY A 172 -12.15 -1.41 -18.49
CA GLY A 172 -12.22 -1.26 -17.04
C GLY A 172 -13.01 -2.33 -16.30
N LYS A 173 -13.59 -3.30 -17.00
CA LYS A 173 -14.30 -4.43 -16.39
C LYS A 173 -13.43 -5.66 -16.37
N ILE A 174 -13.51 -6.43 -15.31
CA ILE A 174 -12.94 -7.76 -15.24
C ILE A 174 -13.85 -8.70 -16.05
N THR A 175 -13.29 -9.28 -17.13
CA THR A 175 -13.99 -10.24 -17.99
C THR A 175 -13.60 -11.67 -17.68
N GLU A 176 -12.40 -11.88 -17.13
CA GLU A 176 -11.93 -13.16 -16.67
C GLU A 176 -11.11 -13.02 -15.40
N ALA A 177 -11.34 -13.90 -14.43
CA ALA A 177 -10.54 -13.99 -13.21
C ALA A 177 -10.31 -15.47 -12.87
N LYS A 178 -9.06 -15.82 -12.57
CA LYS A 178 -8.64 -17.16 -12.15
C LYS A 178 -7.73 -17.07 -10.94
N ALA A 179 -7.76 -18.09 -10.11
CA ALA A 179 -6.84 -18.26 -8.99
C ALA A 179 -6.77 -19.74 -8.62
N SER A 180 -5.75 -20.16 -7.87
CA SER A 180 -5.58 -21.54 -7.42
C SER A 180 -6.50 -21.91 -6.25
N LYS A 181 -6.98 -20.95 -5.51
CA LYS A 181 -8.03 -21.06 -4.46
C LYS A 181 -8.59 -19.69 -4.13
#